data_ac36efa8e98fbd8b184be6538cdce941
#
_entry.id   ac36efa8e98fbd8b184be6538cdce941
#
_cell.length_a   1.000
_cell.length_b   1.000
_cell.length_c   1.000
_cell.angle_alpha   90.00
_cell.angle_beta   90.00
_cell.angle_gamma   90.00
#
_symmetry.space_group_name_H-M   'P 1'
#
loop_
_entity.id
_entity.type
_entity.pdbx_description
1 polymer ?
#
loop_
_entity_poly.entity_id
_entity_poly.type
_entity_poly.pdbx_seq_one_letter_code
_entity_poly.pdbx_strand_id
1 'polypeptide(L)'
;IDRKGKWIEVQNHAGTEKGWVAGWHTILNIPADQSLSSNPLKGKTIVLDPGHGGSDQGASSSTPSKSLEKNYTLKTAKELKKLLNKEGAHVKMTRSNDKYVSLDDRNIKGDAFISIHNDALDSSNANGVTVYWFKDKQESLAQTLNSAIQKKALLTNRGSRQQNYQVLRQTDIPAVLLELGYISNPTDESMINDQLHRQVVEQAIVDGLKQYFSS
;
A
#
# COMPACT_ATOMS: atom_id res chain seq x y z
N ILE A 1 -7.26 -14.65 19.67
CA ILE A 1 -7.93 -14.32 18.38
C ILE A 1 -7.40 -15.32 17.37
N ASP A 2 -8.29 -16.12 16.82
CA ASP A 2 -7.95 -17.11 15.80
C ASP A 2 -8.33 -16.56 14.41
N ARG A 3 -7.73 -17.10 13.34
CA ARG A 3 -7.94 -16.65 11.97
C ARG A 3 -8.14 -17.85 11.04
N LYS A 4 -9.23 -17.84 10.29
CA LYS A 4 -9.51 -18.86 9.27
C LYS A 4 -9.72 -18.18 7.92
N GLY A 5 -8.68 -18.09 7.12
CA GLY A 5 -8.70 -17.35 5.86
C GLY A 5 -8.98 -15.86 6.08
N LYS A 6 -10.09 -15.38 5.52
CA LYS A 6 -10.54 -13.97 5.62
C LYS A 6 -11.44 -13.70 6.84
N TRP A 7 -11.68 -14.71 7.69
CA TRP A 7 -12.50 -14.60 8.87
C TRP A 7 -11.64 -14.48 10.13
N ILE A 8 -12.07 -13.65 11.07
CA ILE A 8 -11.40 -13.40 12.35
C ILE A 8 -12.35 -13.85 13.44
N GLU A 9 -11.87 -14.74 14.33
CA GLU A 9 -12.60 -15.06 15.55
C GLU A 9 -12.58 -13.84 16.46
N VAL A 10 -13.75 -13.44 16.92
CA VAL A 10 -13.93 -12.38 17.91
C VAL A 10 -14.66 -12.95 19.13
N GLN A 11 -14.38 -12.40 20.28
CA GLN A 11 -15.12 -12.71 21.50
C GLN A 11 -15.57 -11.41 22.18
N ASN A 12 -16.67 -11.48 22.92
CA ASN A 12 -17.12 -10.37 23.72
C ASN A 12 -16.09 -10.05 24.83
N HIS A 13 -16.19 -8.88 25.44
CA HIS A 13 -15.26 -8.44 26.48
C HIS A 13 -15.19 -9.38 27.69
N ALA A 14 -16.30 -10.07 28.01
CA ALA A 14 -16.38 -11.05 29.09
C ALA A 14 -15.81 -12.44 28.70
N GLY A 15 -15.48 -12.68 27.45
CA GLY A 15 -14.96 -13.96 26.96
C GLY A 15 -16.00 -15.09 26.89
N THR A 16 -17.27 -14.77 27.11
CA THR A 16 -18.38 -15.79 27.23
C THR A 16 -18.98 -16.17 25.88
N GLU A 17 -18.82 -15.33 24.86
CA GLU A 17 -19.33 -15.55 23.51
C GLU A 17 -18.27 -15.37 22.50
N LYS A 18 -18.19 -16.23 21.49
CA LYS A 18 -17.29 -16.20 20.37
C LYS A 18 -18.07 -16.23 19.07
N GLY A 19 -17.52 -15.55 18.06
CA GLY A 19 -18.10 -15.53 16.73
C GLY A 19 -17.04 -15.22 15.67
N TRP A 20 -17.40 -15.39 14.40
CA TRP A 20 -16.52 -15.06 13.26
C TRP A 20 -17.04 -13.83 12.56
N VAL A 21 -16.18 -12.85 12.37
CA VAL A 21 -16.48 -11.66 11.57
C VAL A 21 -15.58 -11.63 10.34
N ALA A 22 -16.10 -11.11 9.26
CA ALA A 22 -15.32 -10.89 8.07
C ALA A 22 -14.25 -9.83 8.37
N GLY A 23 -12.98 -10.18 8.15
CA GLY A 23 -11.84 -9.33 8.50
C GLY A 23 -11.88 -7.92 7.91
N TRP A 24 -12.59 -7.72 6.79
CA TRP A 24 -12.80 -6.41 6.16
C TRP A 24 -13.83 -5.51 6.88
N HIS A 25 -14.55 -6.03 7.86
CA HIS A 25 -15.48 -5.26 8.72
C HIS A 25 -14.88 -4.93 10.09
N THR A 26 -13.63 -5.30 10.35
CA THR A 26 -13.02 -5.11 11.67
C THR A 26 -11.91 -4.08 11.63
N ILE A 27 -12.02 -3.05 12.47
CA ILE A 27 -10.89 -2.19 12.83
C ILE A 27 -10.20 -2.88 14.01
N LEU A 28 -9.08 -3.55 13.74
CA LEU A 28 -8.29 -4.14 14.81
C LEU A 28 -7.53 -3.03 15.53
N ASN A 29 -8.04 -2.57 16.67
CA ASN A 29 -7.23 -1.84 17.66
C ASN A 29 -6.26 -2.85 18.27
N ILE A 30 -5.14 -3.12 17.61
CA ILE A 30 -4.01 -3.80 18.24
C ILE A 30 -3.37 -2.77 19.16
N PRO A 31 -3.31 -3.01 20.49
CA PRO A 31 -2.55 -2.14 21.37
C PRO A 31 -1.14 -2.04 20.80
N ALA A 32 -0.66 -0.83 20.51
CA ALA A 32 0.74 -0.64 20.22
C ALA A 32 1.48 -1.19 21.44
N ASP A 33 2.35 -2.17 21.21
CA ASP A 33 3.29 -2.62 22.25
C ASP A 33 3.99 -1.36 22.78
N GLN A 34 3.75 -1.05 24.06
CA GLN A 34 4.31 0.13 24.71
C GLN A 34 5.77 -0.13 25.07
N SER A 35 6.57 -0.55 24.11
CA SER A 35 8.01 -0.38 24.22
C SER A 35 8.30 1.10 23.96
N LEU A 36 8.98 1.77 24.86
CA LEU A 36 9.51 3.14 24.76
C LEU A 36 10.61 3.25 23.67
N SER A 37 10.44 2.56 22.52
CA SER A 37 11.31 2.71 21.38
C SER A 37 10.92 3.98 20.63
N SER A 38 11.89 4.83 20.36
CA SER A 38 11.74 6.00 19.48
C SER A 38 10.97 5.59 18.22
N ASN A 39 9.88 6.32 17.89
CA ASN A 39 9.11 6.00 16.69
C ASN A 39 10.03 6.03 15.45
N PRO A 40 10.26 4.89 14.78
CA PRO A 40 11.26 4.78 13.71
C PRO A 40 11.00 5.70 12.51
N LEU A 41 9.75 6.17 12.35
CA LEU A 41 9.37 7.09 11.27
C LEU A 41 9.54 8.55 11.64
N LYS A 42 9.78 8.88 12.91
CA LYS A 42 9.95 10.27 13.33
C LYS A 42 11.14 10.92 12.61
N GLY A 43 10.88 12.00 11.89
CA GLY A 43 11.88 12.75 11.13
C GLY A 43 12.31 12.12 9.80
N LYS A 44 11.83 10.91 9.47
CA LYS A 44 12.08 10.31 8.14
C LYS A 44 11.30 11.01 7.06
N THR A 45 11.91 11.20 5.90
CA THR A 45 11.24 11.75 4.70
C THR A 45 10.80 10.62 3.80
N ILE A 46 9.49 10.38 3.71
CA ILE A 46 8.90 9.38 2.82
C ILE A 46 8.35 10.07 1.57
N VAL A 47 8.79 9.61 0.41
CA VAL A 47 8.27 10.08 -0.87
C VAL A 47 7.13 9.16 -1.29
N LEU A 48 5.95 9.70 -1.48
CA LEU A 48 4.81 9.01 -2.06
C LEU A 48 4.65 9.46 -3.51
N ASP A 49 4.63 8.49 -4.40
CA ASP A 49 4.45 8.70 -5.83
C ASP A 49 3.12 8.08 -6.28
N PRO A 50 2.01 8.84 -6.28
CA PRO A 50 0.78 8.38 -6.90
C PRO A 50 0.99 8.22 -8.40
N GLY A 51 0.98 6.99 -8.91
CA GLY A 51 1.17 6.71 -10.34
C GLY A 51 0.19 7.47 -11.22
N HIS A 52 0.60 7.72 -12.48
CA HIS A 52 -0.21 8.41 -13.48
C HIS A 52 -0.58 9.86 -13.09
N GLY A 53 -1.62 10.43 -13.71
CA GLY A 53 -2.16 11.76 -13.40
C GLY A 53 -2.32 12.65 -14.63
N GLY A 54 -3.30 13.55 -14.61
CA GLY A 54 -3.63 14.45 -15.71
C GLY A 54 -4.00 13.71 -16.98
N SER A 55 -3.23 13.92 -18.06
CA SER A 55 -3.41 13.23 -19.35
C SER A 55 -3.08 11.74 -19.32
N ASP A 56 -2.21 11.30 -18.40
CA ASP A 56 -1.94 9.89 -18.18
C ASP A 56 -2.99 9.32 -17.21
N GLN A 57 -3.94 8.57 -17.76
CA GLN A 57 -5.05 8.00 -17.00
C GLN A 57 -4.67 6.73 -16.23
N GLY A 58 -3.58 6.06 -16.64
CA GLY A 58 -3.29 4.70 -16.22
C GLY A 58 -4.30 3.70 -16.75
N ALA A 59 -4.44 2.59 -16.10
CA ALA A 59 -5.41 1.57 -16.40
C ALA A 59 -6.85 2.05 -16.14
N SER A 60 -7.80 1.44 -16.84
CA SER A 60 -9.23 1.65 -16.62
C SER A 60 -9.87 0.37 -16.09
N SER A 61 -10.81 0.52 -15.16
CA SER A 61 -11.62 -0.58 -14.67
C SER A 61 -12.43 -1.23 -15.78
N SER A 62 -12.59 -2.55 -15.70
CA SER A 62 -13.46 -3.33 -16.59
C SER A 62 -14.95 -3.23 -16.23
N THR A 63 -15.26 -2.68 -15.06
CA THR A 63 -16.65 -2.53 -14.60
C THR A 63 -17.35 -1.33 -15.25
N PRO A 64 -18.70 -1.23 -15.16
CA PRO A 64 -19.44 -0.10 -15.71
C PRO A 64 -19.01 1.27 -15.14
N SER A 65 -18.36 1.30 -13.96
CA SER A 65 -17.84 2.52 -13.35
C SER A 65 -16.75 3.20 -14.19
N LYS A 66 -16.02 2.41 -15.01
CA LYS A 66 -14.85 2.86 -15.80
C LYS A 66 -13.90 3.74 -14.99
N SER A 67 -13.71 3.39 -13.73
CA SER A 67 -12.81 4.11 -12.85
C SER A 67 -11.37 4.08 -13.37
N LEU A 68 -10.65 5.18 -13.18
CA LEU A 68 -9.28 5.34 -13.68
C LEU A 68 -8.27 5.11 -12.57
N GLU A 69 -7.19 4.43 -12.86
CA GLU A 69 -6.11 4.13 -11.93
C GLU A 69 -5.57 5.38 -11.25
N LYS A 70 -5.34 6.47 -12.00
CA LYS A 70 -4.84 7.74 -11.46
C LYS A 70 -5.65 8.29 -10.27
N ASN A 71 -6.94 7.99 -10.20
CA ASN A 71 -7.81 8.45 -9.12
C ASN A 71 -7.60 7.63 -7.85
N TYR A 72 -7.46 6.31 -7.99
CA TYR A 72 -7.20 5.41 -6.86
C TYR A 72 -5.82 5.64 -6.27
N THR A 73 -4.79 5.75 -7.12
CA THR A 73 -3.41 5.98 -6.66
C THR A 73 -3.28 7.29 -5.89
N LEU A 74 -3.93 8.37 -6.36
CA LEU A 74 -3.95 9.65 -5.67
C LEU A 74 -4.71 9.58 -4.33
N LYS A 75 -5.83 8.88 -4.31
CA LYS A 75 -6.65 8.71 -3.11
C LYS A 75 -5.88 7.97 -2.02
N THR A 76 -5.33 6.81 -2.35
CA THR A 76 -4.50 6.00 -1.44
C THR A 76 -3.29 6.78 -0.94
N ALA A 77 -2.56 7.47 -1.82
CA ALA A 77 -1.41 8.27 -1.40
C ALA A 77 -1.78 9.39 -0.44
N LYS A 78 -2.94 10.05 -0.61
CA LYS A 78 -3.41 11.09 0.31
C LYS A 78 -3.81 10.54 1.68
N GLU A 79 -4.44 9.37 1.71
CA GLU A 79 -4.83 8.68 2.93
C GLU A 79 -3.56 8.20 3.67
N LEU A 80 -2.63 7.53 2.97
CA LEU A 80 -1.35 7.08 3.52
C LEU A 80 -0.49 8.25 4.05
N LYS A 81 -0.45 9.40 3.35
CA LYS A 81 0.23 10.61 3.84
C LYS A 81 -0.25 11.01 5.23
N LYS A 82 -1.56 10.97 5.48
CA LYS A 82 -2.11 11.33 6.80
C LYS A 82 -1.62 10.40 7.90
N LEU A 83 -1.57 9.09 7.61
CA LEU A 83 -1.08 8.09 8.56
C LEU A 83 0.41 8.29 8.84
N LEU A 84 1.24 8.46 7.82
CA LEU A 84 2.68 8.67 7.96
C LEU A 84 3.00 9.98 8.73
N ASN A 85 2.28 11.06 8.43
CA ASN A 85 2.44 12.31 9.17
C ASN A 85 2.08 12.16 10.66
N LYS A 86 1.04 11.37 10.99
CA LYS A 86 0.65 11.04 12.37
C LYS A 86 1.76 10.30 13.10
N GLU A 87 2.53 9.49 12.38
CA GLU A 87 3.71 8.79 12.89
C GLU A 87 4.98 9.68 12.92
N GLY A 88 4.87 10.96 12.61
CA GLY A 88 5.98 11.92 12.67
C GLY A 88 6.92 11.89 11.48
N ALA A 89 6.56 11.22 10.39
CA ALA A 89 7.30 11.29 9.13
C ALA A 89 7.02 12.60 8.37
N HIS A 90 7.99 13.05 7.59
CA HIS A 90 7.83 14.10 6.61
C HIS A 90 7.44 13.47 5.26
N VAL A 91 6.28 13.83 4.72
CA VAL A 91 5.80 13.23 3.46
C VAL A 91 5.88 14.21 2.31
N LYS A 92 6.70 13.88 1.30
CA LYS A 92 6.70 14.52 -0.01
C LYS A 92 5.84 13.71 -0.97
N MET A 93 5.12 14.39 -1.86
CA MET A 93 4.34 13.73 -2.90
C MET A 93 4.78 14.23 -4.27
N THR A 94 4.91 13.34 -5.25
CA THR A 94 5.21 13.72 -6.65
C THR A 94 4.07 14.52 -7.27
N ARG A 95 2.82 14.22 -6.90
CA ARG A 95 1.62 15.03 -7.18
C ARG A 95 0.62 14.97 -6.02
N SER A 96 -0.09 16.06 -5.80
CA SER A 96 -1.15 16.17 -4.77
C SER A 96 -2.54 16.42 -5.37
N ASN A 97 -2.63 16.54 -6.68
CA ASN A 97 -3.86 16.74 -7.45
C ASN A 97 -3.80 15.92 -8.74
N ASP A 98 -4.83 16.03 -9.59
CA ASP A 98 -4.87 15.36 -10.89
C ASP A 98 -4.05 16.15 -11.92
N LYS A 99 -2.72 16.03 -11.85
CA LYS A 99 -1.79 16.59 -12.83
C LYS A 99 -0.86 15.52 -13.38
N TYR A 100 -0.45 15.67 -14.63
CA TYR A 100 0.62 14.87 -15.22
C TYR A 100 1.95 15.21 -14.57
N VAL A 101 2.75 14.18 -14.27
CA VAL A 101 4.14 14.31 -13.82
C VAL A 101 4.97 13.33 -14.64
N SER A 102 6.01 13.82 -15.31
CA SER A 102 6.89 12.96 -16.08
C SER A 102 7.62 11.96 -15.18
N LEU A 103 8.08 10.84 -15.75
CA LEU A 103 8.82 9.85 -14.97
C LEU A 103 10.10 10.44 -14.36
N ASP A 104 10.78 11.34 -15.07
CA ASP A 104 12.00 11.99 -14.57
C ASP A 104 11.71 12.92 -13.38
N ASP A 105 10.59 13.66 -13.42
CA ASP A 105 10.18 14.57 -12.34
C ASP A 105 9.71 13.83 -11.08
N ARG A 106 9.48 12.50 -11.16
CA ARG A 106 9.14 11.68 -9.99
C ARG A 106 10.35 11.35 -9.11
N ASN A 107 11.58 11.61 -9.57
CA ASN A 107 12.81 11.33 -8.82
C ASN A 107 13.08 12.36 -7.72
N ILE A 108 12.34 12.27 -6.62
CA ILE A 108 12.43 13.14 -5.46
C ILE A 108 13.27 12.51 -4.35
N LYS A 109 14.14 13.28 -3.71
CA LYS A 109 15.00 12.83 -2.61
C LYS A 109 14.20 12.64 -1.31
N GLY A 110 14.50 11.54 -0.60
CA GLY A 110 13.94 11.17 0.71
C GLY A 110 14.71 10.00 1.32
N ASP A 111 14.15 9.40 2.37
CA ASP A 111 14.70 8.19 3.01
C ASP A 111 14.11 6.91 2.41
N ALA A 112 12.89 6.98 1.88
CA ALA A 112 12.25 5.91 1.11
C ALA A 112 11.30 6.49 0.05
N PHE A 113 11.15 5.78 -1.07
CA PHE A 113 10.26 6.11 -2.18
C PHE A 113 9.23 4.99 -2.38
N ILE A 114 7.95 5.35 -2.34
CA ILE A 114 6.82 4.43 -2.47
C ILE A 114 5.95 4.87 -3.64
N SER A 115 6.09 4.20 -4.78
CA SER A 115 5.19 4.38 -5.93
C SER A 115 3.95 3.52 -5.77
N ILE A 116 2.79 4.08 -6.00
CA ILE A 116 1.48 3.46 -5.75
C ILE A 116 0.75 3.32 -7.08
N HIS A 117 0.38 2.09 -7.41
CA HIS A 117 -0.28 1.67 -8.64
C HIS A 117 -1.39 0.65 -8.39
N ASN A 118 -2.19 0.41 -9.42
CA ASN A 118 -3.19 -0.65 -9.48
C ASN A 118 -3.13 -1.30 -10.85
N ASP A 119 -2.59 -2.51 -10.89
CA ASP A 119 -2.30 -3.26 -12.11
C ASP A 119 -3.55 -3.54 -12.97
N ALA A 120 -3.35 -3.80 -14.23
CA ALA A 120 -4.38 -4.28 -15.12
C ALA A 120 -3.81 -5.26 -16.16
N LEU A 121 -4.60 -6.26 -16.47
CA LEU A 121 -4.36 -7.18 -17.58
C LEU A 121 -5.63 -7.33 -18.40
N ASP A 122 -5.50 -7.81 -19.64
CA ASP A 122 -6.65 -8.12 -20.49
C ASP A 122 -7.56 -9.18 -19.87
N SER A 123 -6.98 -10.07 -19.05
CA SER A 123 -7.72 -11.07 -18.30
C SER A 123 -8.19 -10.52 -16.96
N SER A 124 -9.51 -10.58 -16.73
CA SER A 124 -10.11 -10.25 -15.42
C SER A 124 -9.81 -11.27 -14.32
N ASN A 125 -9.13 -12.38 -14.62
CA ASN A 125 -8.76 -13.41 -13.64
C ASN A 125 -7.53 -13.03 -12.81
N ALA A 126 -6.68 -12.13 -13.31
CA ALA A 126 -5.52 -11.66 -12.55
C ALA A 126 -6.00 -10.86 -11.33
N ASN A 127 -5.45 -11.17 -10.16
CA ASN A 127 -5.83 -10.54 -8.89
C ASN A 127 -4.66 -10.50 -7.92
N GLY A 128 -4.73 -9.63 -6.92
CA GLY A 128 -3.82 -9.61 -5.80
C GLY A 128 -2.79 -8.47 -5.81
N VAL A 129 -1.96 -8.46 -4.78
CA VAL A 129 -0.96 -7.42 -4.51
C VAL A 129 0.43 -7.89 -4.86
N THR A 130 1.22 -7.04 -5.54
CA THR A 130 2.64 -7.29 -5.84
C THR A 130 3.48 -6.12 -5.35
N VAL A 131 4.67 -6.39 -4.79
CA VAL A 131 5.66 -5.37 -4.43
C VAL A 131 6.85 -5.49 -5.35
N TYR A 132 7.12 -4.46 -6.13
CA TYR A 132 8.24 -4.46 -7.07
C TYR A 132 9.43 -3.65 -6.56
N TRP A 133 10.63 -4.14 -6.90
CA TRP A 133 11.92 -3.50 -6.67
C TRP A 133 12.82 -3.72 -7.91
N PHE A 134 13.93 -2.99 -8.02
CA PHE A 134 14.86 -3.16 -9.14
C PHE A 134 16.31 -3.30 -8.71
N LYS A 135 16.83 -2.37 -7.90
CA LYS A 135 18.23 -2.40 -7.42
C LYS A 135 18.32 -3.20 -6.11
N ASP A 136 19.42 -3.93 -5.89
CA ASP A 136 19.60 -4.79 -4.70
C ASP A 136 19.32 -4.05 -3.38
N LYS A 137 19.74 -2.78 -3.27
CA LYS A 137 19.47 -1.94 -2.10
C LYS A 137 17.98 -1.65 -1.84
N GLN A 138 17.09 -1.96 -2.79
CA GLN A 138 15.65 -1.78 -2.67
C GLN A 138 14.94 -3.05 -2.20
N GLU A 139 15.60 -4.22 -2.33
CA GLU A 139 15.01 -5.53 -2.06
C GLU A 139 14.55 -5.67 -0.61
N SER A 140 15.38 -5.26 0.35
CA SER A 140 15.05 -5.37 1.78
C SER A 140 13.78 -4.60 2.14
N LEU A 141 13.59 -3.38 1.61
CA LEU A 141 12.36 -2.61 1.78
C LEU A 141 11.17 -3.34 1.15
N ALA A 142 11.34 -3.89 -0.06
CA ALA A 142 10.27 -4.58 -0.78
C ALA A 142 9.83 -5.85 -0.04
N GLN A 143 10.76 -6.65 0.46
CA GLN A 143 10.46 -7.86 1.24
C GLN A 143 9.74 -7.52 2.55
N THR A 144 10.19 -6.46 3.24
CA THR A 144 9.58 -6.02 4.50
C THR A 144 8.15 -5.53 4.29
N LEU A 145 7.92 -4.69 3.28
CA LEU A 145 6.57 -4.22 2.94
C LEU A 145 5.67 -5.35 2.46
N ASN A 146 6.18 -6.24 1.60
CA ASN A 146 5.43 -7.41 1.16
C ASN A 146 4.97 -8.27 2.34
N SER A 147 5.86 -8.54 3.30
CA SER A 147 5.54 -9.34 4.49
C SER A 147 4.49 -8.66 5.38
N ALA A 148 4.58 -7.33 5.55
CA ALA A 148 3.61 -6.56 6.32
C ALA A 148 2.23 -6.55 5.64
N ILE A 149 2.19 -6.34 4.32
CA ILE A 149 0.95 -6.35 3.53
C ILE A 149 0.32 -7.75 3.57
N GLN A 150 1.12 -8.82 3.39
CA GLN A 150 0.64 -10.20 3.42
C GLN A 150 -0.09 -10.55 4.73
N LYS A 151 0.38 -10.02 5.85
CA LYS A 151 -0.22 -10.28 7.17
C LYS A 151 -1.61 -9.66 7.33
N LYS A 152 -1.91 -8.58 6.61
CA LYS A 152 -3.13 -7.76 6.84
C LYS A 152 -4.04 -7.67 5.63
N ALA A 153 -3.50 -7.59 4.41
CA ALA A 153 -4.31 -7.42 3.21
C ALA A 153 -5.19 -8.66 2.93
N LEU A 154 -6.39 -8.40 2.43
CA LEU A 154 -7.37 -9.43 2.09
C LEU A 154 -7.17 -9.97 0.69
N LEU A 155 -6.52 -9.21 -0.19
CA LEU A 155 -6.19 -9.65 -1.54
C LEU A 155 -5.07 -10.68 -1.55
N THR A 156 -5.04 -11.50 -2.58
CA THR A 156 -3.98 -12.50 -2.79
C THR A 156 -2.62 -11.83 -2.81
N ASN A 157 -1.66 -12.29 -1.99
CA ASN A 157 -0.29 -11.83 -2.06
C ASN A 157 0.43 -12.53 -3.21
N ARG A 158 0.97 -11.76 -4.16
CA ARG A 158 1.74 -12.26 -5.31
C ARG A 158 3.25 -12.20 -5.09
N GLY A 159 3.67 -11.70 -3.92
CA GLY A 159 5.06 -11.65 -3.51
C GLY A 159 5.79 -10.37 -3.87
N SER A 160 7.07 -10.35 -3.51
CA SER A 160 8.04 -9.33 -3.89
C SER A 160 8.80 -9.78 -5.14
N ARG A 161 8.95 -8.89 -6.14
CA ARG A 161 9.53 -9.23 -7.45
C ARG A 161 10.46 -8.15 -7.97
N GLN A 162 11.56 -8.56 -8.58
CA GLN A 162 12.44 -7.65 -9.29
C GLN A 162 11.84 -7.29 -10.66
N GLN A 163 11.74 -5.98 -10.96
CA GLN A 163 11.23 -5.50 -12.24
C GLN A 163 11.84 -4.14 -12.61
N ASN A 164 12.22 -3.98 -13.88
CA ASN A 164 12.89 -2.79 -14.38
C ASN A 164 11.90 -1.65 -14.69
N TYR A 165 11.20 -1.14 -13.66
CA TYR A 165 10.41 0.07 -13.79
C TYR A 165 11.31 1.32 -13.73
N GLN A 166 11.03 2.33 -14.57
CA GLN A 166 11.86 3.53 -14.65
C GLN A 166 11.94 4.27 -13.31
N VAL A 167 10.83 4.42 -12.59
CA VAL A 167 10.81 5.09 -11.28
C VAL A 167 11.65 4.39 -10.21
N LEU A 168 11.86 3.06 -10.34
CA LEU A 168 12.75 2.30 -9.46
C LEU A 168 14.22 2.38 -9.92
N ARG A 169 14.45 2.34 -11.25
CA ARG A 169 15.78 2.39 -11.83
C ARG A 169 16.47 3.74 -11.63
N GLN A 170 15.73 4.83 -11.74
CA GLN A 170 16.30 6.19 -11.69
C GLN A 170 16.55 6.70 -10.28
N THR A 171 15.89 6.14 -9.26
CA THR A 171 16.08 6.59 -7.88
C THR A 171 17.25 5.87 -7.19
N ASP A 172 17.98 6.60 -6.35
CA ASP A 172 19.12 6.09 -5.59
C ASP A 172 18.84 5.85 -4.11
N ILE A 173 17.61 6.05 -3.67
CA ILE A 173 17.15 5.71 -2.31
C ILE A 173 16.44 4.35 -2.31
N PRO A 174 16.20 3.73 -1.13
CA PRO A 174 15.30 2.59 -1.01
C PRO A 174 13.94 2.89 -1.64
N ALA A 175 13.49 2.04 -2.55
CA ALA A 175 12.31 2.31 -3.36
C ALA A 175 11.52 1.04 -3.66
N VAL A 176 10.20 1.18 -3.71
CA VAL A 176 9.29 0.14 -4.17
C VAL A 176 8.20 0.72 -5.08
N LEU A 177 7.65 -0.13 -5.95
CA LEU A 177 6.40 0.10 -6.63
C LEU A 177 5.39 -0.93 -6.13
N LEU A 178 4.28 -0.45 -5.62
CA LEU A 178 3.21 -1.26 -5.06
C LEU A 178 2.06 -1.36 -6.06
N GLU A 179 1.78 -2.56 -6.54
CA GLU A 179 0.53 -2.89 -7.22
C GLU A 179 -0.46 -3.39 -6.17
N LEU A 180 -1.40 -2.55 -5.79
CA LEU A 180 -2.31 -2.80 -4.66
C LEU A 180 -3.61 -3.52 -5.05
N GLY A 181 -3.58 -4.23 -6.15
CA GLY A 181 -4.69 -4.99 -6.73
C GLY A 181 -4.84 -4.71 -8.22
N TYR A 182 -5.62 -5.54 -8.91
CA TYR A 182 -5.89 -5.41 -10.34
C TYR A 182 -7.19 -4.65 -10.58
N ILE A 183 -7.11 -3.44 -11.16
CA ILE A 183 -8.29 -2.64 -11.50
C ILE A 183 -9.15 -3.32 -12.59
N SER A 184 -8.56 -4.25 -13.37
CA SER A 184 -9.26 -5.08 -14.35
C SER A 184 -10.04 -6.25 -13.72
N ASN A 185 -9.80 -6.58 -12.44
CA ASN A 185 -10.52 -7.63 -11.72
C ASN A 185 -11.65 -7.01 -10.88
N PRO A 186 -12.93 -7.40 -11.07
CA PRO A 186 -14.05 -6.78 -10.36
C PRO A 186 -13.97 -6.91 -8.82
N THR A 187 -13.40 -8.01 -8.32
CA THR A 187 -13.24 -8.22 -6.87
C THR A 187 -12.15 -7.28 -6.32
N ASP A 188 -11.01 -7.22 -6.99
CA ASP A 188 -9.91 -6.33 -6.57
C ASP A 188 -10.34 -4.86 -6.68
N GLU A 189 -11.01 -4.47 -7.77
CA GLU A 189 -11.53 -3.10 -7.93
C GLU A 189 -12.48 -2.72 -6.80
N SER A 190 -13.39 -3.63 -6.42
CA SER A 190 -14.30 -3.40 -5.29
C SER A 190 -13.51 -3.18 -3.98
N MET A 191 -12.45 -3.96 -3.75
CA MET A 191 -11.59 -3.81 -2.58
C MET A 191 -10.74 -2.53 -2.64
N ILE A 192 -10.17 -2.18 -3.79
CA ILE A 192 -9.43 -0.92 -4.00
C ILE A 192 -10.35 0.28 -3.71
N ASN A 193 -11.62 0.20 -4.09
CA ASN A 193 -12.59 1.27 -3.86
C ASN A 193 -13.12 1.30 -2.41
N ASP A 194 -13.08 0.19 -1.69
CA ASP A 194 -13.52 0.11 -0.29
C ASP A 194 -12.58 0.86 0.65
N GLN A 195 -13.10 1.79 1.43
CA GLN A 195 -12.30 2.62 2.33
C GLN A 195 -11.65 1.81 3.44
N LEU A 196 -12.35 0.83 4.01
CA LEU A 196 -11.83 0.04 5.12
C LEU A 196 -10.69 -0.87 4.63
N HIS A 197 -10.84 -1.45 3.44
CA HIS A 197 -9.77 -2.24 2.83
C HIS A 197 -8.51 -1.39 2.60
N ARG A 198 -8.65 -0.18 2.01
CA ARG A 198 -7.50 0.72 1.82
C ARG A 198 -6.82 1.06 3.15
N GLN A 199 -7.59 1.38 4.20
CA GLN A 199 -7.03 1.67 5.52
C GLN A 199 -6.22 0.51 6.09
N VAL A 200 -6.66 -0.73 5.89
CA VAL A 200 -5.92 -1.93 6.31
C VAL A 200 -4.59 -2.05 5.55
N VAL A 201 -4.60 -1.85 4.24
CA VAL A 201 -3.39 -1.89 3.39
C VAL A 201 -2.44 -0.75 3.74
N GLU A 202 -2.95 0.46 3.89
CA GLU A 202 -2.17 1.64 4.26
C GLU A 202 -1.51 1.48 5.65
N GLN A 203 -2.25 0.93 6.62
CA GLN A 203 -1.67 0.63 7.93
C GLN A 203 -0.59 -0.46 7.83
N ALA A 204 -0.76 -1.46 6.96
CA ALA A 204 0.26 -2.47 6.71
C ALA A 204 1.54 -1.85 6.12
N ILE A 205 1.40 -0.88 5.20
CA ILE A 205 2.54 -0.14 4.65
C ILE A 205 3.25 0.67 5.75
N VAL A 206 2.51 1.36 6.61
CA VAL A 206 3.09 2.10 7.76
C VAL A 206 3.86 1.16 8.68
N ASP A 207 3.28 0.02 9.04
CA ASP A 207 3.92 -0.96 9.93
C ASP A 207 5.19 -1.56 9.28
N GLY A 208 5.14 -1.85 7.98
CA GLY A 208 6.30 -2.32 7.23
C GLY A 208 7.42 -1.29 7.16
N LEU A 209 7.09 0.00 6.96
CA LEU A 209 8.07 1.08 7.02
C LEU A 209 8.67 1.23 8.43
N LYS A 210 7.87 1.13 9.49
CA LYS A 210 8.38 1.11 10.88
C LYS A 210 9.36 -0.04 11.08
N GLN A 211 9.00 -1.23 10.65
CA GLN A 211 9.88 -2.40 10.75
C GLN A 211 11.19 -2.18 9.98
N TYR A 212 11.13 -1.67 8.76
CA TYR A 212 12.29 -1.39 7.92
C TYR A 212 13.25 -0.38 8.55
N PHE A 213 12.74 0.72 9.13
CA PHE A 213 13.57 1.74 9.77
C PHE A 213 13.98 1.40 11.21
N SER A 214 13.54 0.28 11.77
CA SER A 214 13.97 -0.25 13.07
C SER A 214 15.11 -1.26 12.96
N SER A 215 15.40 -1.77 11.75
CA SER A 215 16.43 -2.78 11.46
C SER A 215 17.82 -2.19 11.31
#